data_20cfb0142f672021024599bb30ef457b
#
_entry.id   20cfb0142f672021024599bb30ef457b
#
_cell.length_a   1.000
_cell.length_b   1.000
_cell.length_c   1.000
_cell.angle_alpha   90.00
_cell.angle_beta   90.00
_cell.angle_gamma   90.00
#
_symmetry.space_group_name_H-M   'P 1'
#
loop_
_entity.id
_entity.type
_entity.pdbx_description
1 polymer ?
#
loop_
_entity_poly.entity_id
_entity_poly.type
_entity_poly.pdbx_seq_one_letter_code
_entity_poly.pdbx_strand_id
1 'polypeptide(L)'
;MNQERESPLESEIGDFAEILRPVDAAEPPVIVGGHAAGLWSRYFLARGVSELAEFLPFRSKDLDLVGTMGLLDQLHRRFKGRLLRSEPRSPVFGRLDIPQPGGGFLRVEVLHTVLGMDAKDMKRTVDVDVAGVVARIPLPHLVLKAKLANSTLITQDGRQDVKHTRMMLVCIRAFILELLENHRAGLIGERPILKLLEEIRKVMSSRNAGKAATLWSFDFREAWPLEELKACDGEKIARWLEHRLA
;
A
#
# COMPACT_ATOMS: atom_id res chain seq x y z
N MET A 1 -10.75 -6.33 -38.74
CA MET A 1 -9.94 -5.28 -38.09
C MET A 1 -9.64 -5.75 -36.69
N ASN A 2 -8.42 -6.28 -36.46
CA ASN A 2 -7.94 -6.60 -35.10
C ASN A 2 -7.76 -5.26 -34.35
N GLN A 3 -8.67 -4.93 -33.45
CA GLN A 3 -8.37 -3.95 -32.42
C GLN A 3 -7.26 -4.58 -31.55
N GLU A 4 -6.03 -4.19 -31.77
CA GLU A 4 -4.97 -4.39 -30.77
C GLU A 4 -5.54 -3.89 -29.46
N ARG A 5 -5.67 -4.78 -28.47
CA ARG A 5 -6.13 -4.42 -27.14
C ARG A 5 -5.01 -3.58 -26.53
N GLU A 6 -5.14 -2.27 -26.66
CA GLU A 6 -4.25 -1.35 -25.94
C GLU A 6 -4.18 -1.77 -24.47
N SER A 7 -2.97 -1.93 -23.97
CA SER A 7 -2.73 -2.26 -22.57
C SER A 7 -2.62 -0.97 -21.75
N PRO A 8 -2.97 -0.99 -20.44
CA PRO A 8 -2.73 0.16 -19.59
C PRO A 8 -1.24 0.45 -19.50
N LEU A 9 -0.88 1.74 -19.45
CA LEU A 9 0.48 2.18 -19.26
C LEU A 9 0.96 1.83 -17.85
N GLU A 10 2.17 1.31 -17.72
CA GLU A 10 2.84 1.26 -16.43
C GLU A 10 3.28 2.67 -16.05
N SER A 11 2.67 3.24 -15.01
CA SER A 11 2.77 4.65 -14.68
C SER A 11 3.30 4.85 -13.27
N GLU A 12 3.97 5.96 -13.05
CA GLU A 12 4.32 6.43 -11.72
C GLU A 12 3.13 7.13 -11.07
N ILE A 13 3.12 7.24 -9.74
CA ILE A 13 2.01 7.88 -9.04
C ILE A 13 1.82 9.35 -9.45
N GLY A 14 2.91 10.04 -9.81
CA GLY A 14 2.87 11.43 -10.27
C GLY A 14 2.04 11.62 -11.56
N ASP A 15 1.98 10.62 -12.42
CA ASP A 15 1.18 10.65 -13.66
C ASP A 15 -0.33 10.76 -13.36
N PHE A 16 -0.74 10.39 -12.14
CA PHE A 16 -2.12 10.48 -11.66
C PHE A 16 -2.43 11.75 -10.87
N ALA A 17 -1.50 12.70 -10.73
CA ALA A 17 -1.69 13.89 -9.90
C ALA A 17 -2.95 14.68 -10.28
N GLU A 18 -3.22 14.87 -11.57
CA GLU A 18 -4.45 15.55 -12.04
C GLU A 18 -5.73 14.77 -11.70
N ILE A 19 -5.64 13.44 -11.63
CA ILE A 19 -6.77 12.58 -11.28
C ILE A 19 -7.03 12.63 -9.76
N LEU A 20 -5.97 12.75 -8.97
CA LEU A 20 -6.04 12.88 -7.52
C LEU A 20 -6.44 14.29 -7.06
N ARG A 21 -6.25 15.30 -7.90
CA ARG A 21 -6.72 16.68 -7.61
C ARG A 21 -8.22 16.71 -7.38
N PRO A 22 -8.66 17.40 -6.34
CA PRO A 22 -9.81 16.98 -5.56
C PRO A 22 -11.06 16.77 -6.35
N VAL A 23 -11.51 15.63 -6.14
CA VAL A 23 -12.86 15.21 -6.34
C VAL A 23 -13.72 15.78 -5.22
N ASP A 24 -13.20 15.83 -4.01
CA ASP A 24 -13.80 16.52 -2.88
C ASP A 24 -12.67 16.94 -1.90
N ALA A 25 -12.51 18.24 -1.67
CA ALA A 25 -11.47 18.78 -0.78
C ALA A 25 -11.67 18.35 0.68
N ALA A 26 -12.89 17.96 1.07
CA ALA A 26 -13.21 17.54 2.43
C ALA A 26 -12.68 16.15 2.77
N GLU A 27 -12.54 15.26 1.79
CA GLU A 27 -12.02 13.89 1.99
C GLU A 27 -10.99 13.53 0.92
N PRO A 28 -9.69 13.67 1.22
CA PRO A 28 -8.63 13.22 0.32
C PRO A 28 -8.81 11.76 -0.10
N PRO A 29 -8.56 11.41 -1.37
CA PRO A 29 -8.71 10.05 -1.85
C PRO A 29 -7.76 9.10 -1.12
N VAL A 30 -8.20 7.87 -0.86
CA VAL A 30 -7.35 6.81 -0.26
C VAL A 30 -6.80 5.95 -1.38
N ILE A 31 -5.48 6.07 -1.59
CA ILE A 31 -4.73 5.26 -2.54
C ILE A 31 -4.39 3.92 -1.88
N VAL A 32 -4.64 2.83 -2.60
CA VAL A 32 -4.29 1.47 -2.17
C VAL A 32 -3.47 0.76 -3.26
N GLY A 33 -3.39 -0.55 -3.24
CA GLY A 33 -2.78 -1.33 -4.31
C GLY A 33 -1.27 -1.12 -4.49
N GLY A 34 -0.82 -1.10 -5.74
CA GLY A 34 0.60 -0.99 -6.10
C GLY A 34 1.18 0.38 -5.78
N HIS A 35 0.42 1.44 -6.02
CA HIS A 35 0.87 2.80 -5.74
C HIS A 35 1.03 3.09 -4.25
N ALA A 36 0.21 2.53 -3.35
CA ALA A 36 0.41 2.67 -1.92
C ALA A 36 1.73 2.03 -1.46
N ALA A 37 2.08 0.83 -2.00
CA ALA A 37 3.36 0.21 -1.75
C ALA A 37 4.53 1.05 -2.31
N GLY A 38 4.38 1.59 -3.52
CA GLY A 38 5.36 2.47 -4.14
C GLY A 38 5.58 3.76 -3.37
N LEU A 39 4.54 4.39 -2.82
CA LEU A 39 4.63 5.61 -2.01
C LEU A 39 5.40 5.36 -0.71
N TRP A 40 5.13 4.27 0.02
CA TRP A 40 5.92 3.89 1.19
C TRP A 40 7.37 3.62 0.83
N SER A 41 7.62 2.93 -0.28
CA SER A 41 8.99 2.66 -0.74
C SER A 41 9.75 3.93 -1.10
N ARG A 42 9.12 4.90 -1.77
CA ARG A 42 9.72 6.22 -2.04
C ARG A 42 10.03 6.98 -0.76
N TYR A 43 9.11 6.95 0.20
CA TYR A 43 9.28 7.62 1.48
C TYR A 43 10.52 7.12 2.22
N PHE A 44 10.71 5.80 2.32
CA PHE A 44 11.85 5.22 3.02
C PHE A 44 13.14 5.24 2.19
N LEU A 45 13.07 5.11 0.86
CA LEU A 45 14.24 5.27 -0.01
C LEU A 45 14.84 6.69 0.13
N ALA A 46 14.00 7.72 0.16
CA ALA A 46 14.42 9.10 0.39
C ALA A 46 15.04 9.32 1.79
N ARG A 47 14.82 8.42 2.73
CA ARG A 47 15.41 8.38 4.09
C ARG A 47 16.61 7.44 4.22
N GLY A 48 17.15 6.98 3.09
CA GLY A 48 18.40 6.21 3.07
C GLY A 48 18.24 4.69 3.16
N VAL A 49 17.00 4.15 3.04
CA VAL A 49 16.79 2.69 2.98
C VAL A 49 17.13 2.20 1.57
N SER A 50 18.42 2.02 1.31
CA SER A 50 18.98 1.75 -0.03
C SER A 50 18.51 0.45 -0.67
N GLU A 51 18.13 -0.56 0.13
CA GLU A 51 17.60 -1.85 -0.36
C GLU A 51 16.34 -1.67 -1.21
N LEU A 52 15.59 -0.58 -1.03
CA LEU A 52 14.41 -0.29 -1.86
C LEU A 52 14.77 0.12 -3.29
N ALA A 53 16.04 0.50 -3.56
CA ALA A 53 16.48 0.87 -4.91
C ALA A 53 16.41 -0.30 -5.90
N GLU A 54 16.54 -1.54 -5.44
CA GLU A 54 16.43 -2.73 -6.31
C GLU A 54 15.04 -2.93 -6.92
N PHE A 55 14.02 -2.29 -6.33
CA PHE A 55 12.63 -2.38 -6.80
C PHE A 55 12.23 -1.25 -7.75
N LEU A 56 13.12 -0.33 -8.08
CA LEU A 56 12.84 0.74 -9.03
C LEU A 56 12.61 0.20 -10.46
N PRO A 57 11.80 0.88 -11.27
CA PRO A 57 10.93 2.00 -10.91
C PRO A 57 9.67 1.54 -10.16
N PHE A 58 9.16 2.40 -9.25
CA PHE A 58 7.91 2.13 -8.53
C PHE A 58 6.70 2.48 -9.40
N ARG A 59 6.37 1.60 -10.34
CA ARG A 59 5.27 1.75 -11.28
C ARG A 59 4.14 0.76 -11.00
N SER A 60 2.93 1.12 -11.40
CA SER A 60 1.76 0.25 -11.42
C SER A 60 0.99 0.43 -12.73
N LYS A 61 0.20 -0.58 -13.11
CA LYS A 61 -0.66 -0.54 -14.30
C LYS A 61 -1.96 0.22 -14.05
N ASP A 62 -2.33 0.39 -12.79
CA ASP A 62 -3.60 0.95 -12.35
C ASP A 62 -3.43 1.77 -11.08
N LEU A 63 -4.23 2.81 -10.93
CA LEU A 63 -4.44 3.56 -9.71
C LEU A 63 -5.67 3.00 -8.99
N ASP A 64 -5.46 2.34 -7.86
CA ASP A 64 -6.51 1.83 -7.00
C ASP A 64 -6.94 2.89 -5.97
N LEU A 65 -8.18 3.33 -6.02
CA LEU A 65 -8.77 4.28 -5.08
C LEU A 65 -9.90 3.63 -4.29
N VAL A 66 -9.87 3.78 -2.98
CA VAL A 66 -11.05 3.43 -2.17
C VAL A 66 -12.03 4.60 -2.21
N GLY A 67 -13.26 4.30 -2.54
CA GLY A 67 -14.26 5.34 -2.71
C GLY A 67 -15.68 4.81 -2.85
N THR A 68 -16.50 5.60 -3.55
CA THR A 68 -17.91 5.30 -3.80
C THR A 68 -18.21 5.29 -5.30
N MET A 69 -19.39 4.81 -5.68
CA MET A 69 -19.87 4.93 -7.06
C MET A 69 -19.90 6.40 -7.51
N GLY A 70 -20.23 7.32 -6.59
CA GLY A 70 -20.21 8.78 -6.87
C GLY A 70 -18.83 9.28 -7.26
N LEU A 71 -17.75 8.80 -6.63
CA LEU A 71 -16.37 9.10 -7.03
C LEU A 71 -16.10 8.64 -8.46
N LEU A 72 -16.44 7.40 -8.80
CA LEU A 72 -16.27 6.87 -10.14
C LEU A 72 -17.00 7.72 -11.20
N ASP A 73 -18.24 8.13 -10.90
CA ASP A 73 -19.04 8.98 -11.79
C ASP A 73 -18.47 10.39 -11.94
N GLN A 74 -17.91 10.95 -10.87
CA GLN A 74 -17.24 12.25 -10.92
C GLN A 74 -15.97 12.20 -11.78
N LEU A 75 -15.14 11.16 -11.60
CA LEU A 75 -13.95 10.94 -12.42
C LEU A 75 -14.33 10.78 -13.88
N HIS A 76 -15.36 9.99 -14.19
CA HIS A 76 -15.83 9.81 -15.56
C HIS A 76 -16.32 11.12 -16.19
N ARG A 77 -17.11 11.92 -15.47
CA ARG A 77 -17.56 13.25 -15.98
C ARG A 77 -16.40 14.19 -16.29
N ARG A 78 -15.34 14.16 -15.44
CA ARG A 78 -14.18 15.04 -15.59
C ARG A 78 -13.26 14.62 -16.73
N PHE A 79 -12.91 13.34 -16.80
CA PHE A 79 -11.89 12.84 -17.71
C PHE A 79 -12.45 12.21 -18.99
N LYS A 80 -13.77 11.96 -19.05
CA LYS A 80 -14.50 11.41 -20.22
C LYS A 80 -13.85 10.15 -20.82
N GLY A 81 -13.11 9.39 -19.98
CA GLY A 81 -12.49 8.13 -20.38
C GLY A 81 -13.52 7.00 -20.55
N ARG A 82 -13.05 5.84 -20.97
CA ARG A 82 -13.88 4.64 -21.11
C ARG A 82 -14.26 4.10 -19.75
N LEU A 83 -15.51 4.26 -19.33
CA LEU A 83 -16.05 3.71 -18.07
C LEU A 83 -16.51 2.28 -18.28
N LEU A 84 -16.04 1.39 -17.38
CA LEU A 84 -16.46 0.00 -17.30
C LEU A 84 -16.93 -0.24 -15.85
N ARG A 85 -18.24 -0.42 -15.66
CA ARG A 85 -18.83 -0.76 -14.37
C ARG A 85 -18.64 -2.24 -14.09
N SER A 86 -18.34 -2.59 -12.85
CA SER A 86 -18.22 -3.97 -12.44
C SER A 86 -19.59 -4.58 -12.16
N GLU A 87 -19.66 -5.92 -12.15
CA GLU A 87 -20.86 -6.64 -11.79
C GLU A 87 -21.19 -6.44 -10.29
N PRO A 88 -22.47 -6.59 -9.91
CA PRO A 88 -22.88 -6.59 -8.50
C PRO A 88 -22.06 -7.61 -7.70
N ARG A 89 -21.64 -7.24 -6.49
CA ARG A 89 -20.79 -8.04 -5.59
C ARG A 89 -19.28 -8.07 -5.93
N SER A 90 -18.85 -7.44 -7.01
CA SER A 90 -17.42 -7.21 -7.24
C SER A 90 -16.85 -6.30 -6.13
N PRO A 91 -15.61 -6.50 -5.65
CA PRO A 91 -14.95 -5.57 -4.72
C PRO A 91 -14.66 -4.19 -5.35
N VAL A 92 -14.79 -4.08 -6.68
CA VAL A 92 -14.55 -2.87 -7.47
C VAL A 92 -15.89 -2.35 -7.98
N PHE A 93 -16.17 -1.07 -7.80
CA PHE A 93 -17.33 -0.41 -8.43
C PHE A 93 -17.19 -0.32 -9.95
N GLY A 94 -15.98 -0.14 -10.41
CA GLY A 94 -15.65 -0.07 -11.83
C GLY A 94 -14.27 0.52 -12.07
N ARG A 95 -13.92 0.61 -13.34
CA ARG A 95 -12.68 1.18 -13.83
C ARG A 95 -12.92 2.26 -14.87
N LEU A 96 -12.02 3.22 -14.90
CA LEU A 96 -11.99 4.29 -15.87
C LEU A 96 -10.65 4.24 -16.62
N ASP A 97 -10.67 3.96 -17.91
CA ASP A 97 -9.51 4.01 -18.79
C ASP A 97 -9.45 5.40 -19.44
N ILE A 98 -8.44 6.21 -19.13
CA ILE A 98 -8.28 7.62 -19.54
C ILE A 98 -7.22 7.67 -20.63
N PRO A 99 -7.60 7.95 -21.91
CA PRO A 99 -6.66 8.01 -23.02
C PRO A 99 -5.56 9.05 -22.79
N GLN A 100 -4.34 8.75 -23.24
CA GLN A 100 -3.19 9.64 -23.14
C GLN A 100 -2.80 10.18 -24.53
N PRO A 101 -2.29 11.41 -24.62
CA PRO A 101 -1.92 12.04 -25.91
C PRO A 101 -0.88 11.24 -26.70
N GLY A 102 0.00 10.49 -26.02
CA GLY A 102 1.04 9.65 -26.64
C GLY A 102 0.60 8.23 -26.99
N GLY A 103 -0.69 7.92 -26.91
CA GLY A 103 -1.23 6.58 -27.03
C GLY A 103 -1.29 5.83 -25.71
N GLY A 104 -2.04 4.73 -25.67
CA GLY A 104 -2.34 3.99 -24.43
C GLY A 104 -3.30 4.75 -23.51
N PHE A 105 -3.42 4.31 -22.26
CA PHE A 105 -4.33 4.92 -21.29
C PHE A 105 -3.83 4.73 -19.85
N LEU A 106 -4.19 5.68 -18.98
CA LEU A 106 -4.11 5.52 -17.54
C LEU A 106 -5.38 4.84 -17.04
N ARG A 107 -5.22 3.86 -16.17
CA ARG A 107 -6.34 3.14 -15.55
C ARG A 107 -6.54 3.56 -14.12
N VAL A 108 -7.77 3.87 -13.77
CA VAL A 108 -8.20 4.10 -12.39
C VAL A 108 -9.27 3.07 -12.04
N GLU A 109 -9.09 2.38 -10.92
CA GLU A 109 -10.08 1.49 -10.34
C GLU A 109 -10.63 2.09 -9.04
N VAL A 110 -11.95 2.13 -8.89
CA VAL A 110 -12.60 2.59 -7.66
C VAL A 110 -13.16 1.38 -6.94
N LEU A 111 -12.62 1.13 -5.74
CA LEU A 111 -12.93 -0.02 -4.91
C LEU A 111 -13.81 0.38 -3.73
N HIS A 112 -14.73 -0.49 -3.33
CA HIS A 112 -15.44 -0.36 -2.06
C HIS A 112 -14.85 -1.25 -0.96
N THR A 113 -14.10 -2.30 -1.34
CA THR A 113 -13.38 -3.19 -0.41
C THR A 113 -12.00 -3.54 -0.94
N VAL A 114 -11.07 -3.75 -0.04
CA VAL A 114 -9.70 -4.19 -0.35
C VAL A 114 -9.52 -5.58 0.23
N LEU A 115 -9.08 -6.52 -0.59
CA LEU A 115 -8.84 -7.90 -0.15
C LEU A 115 -7.85 -7.92 1.03
N GLY A 116 -8.22 -8.59 2.11
CA GLY A 116 -7.41 -8.69 3.31
C GLY A 116 -7.57 -7.52 4.30
N MET A 117 -8.28 -6.46 3.97
CA MET A 117 -8.53 -5.31 4.85
C MET A 117 -10.00 -5.23 5.25
N ASP A 118 -10.28 -4.73 6.44
CA ASP A 118 -11.62 -4.43 6.91
C ASP A 118 -11.91 -2.92 6.93
N ALA A 119 -13.14 -2.53 7.27
CA ALA A 119 -13.53 -1.13 7.31
C ALA A 119 -12.78 -0.29 8.37
N LYS A 120 -12.23 -0.92 9.42
CA LYS A 120 -11.42 -0.23 10.44
C LYS A 120 -10.01 0.02 9.93
N ASP A 121 -9.45 -0.96 9.19
CA ASP A 121 -8.14 -0.81 8.54
C ASP A 121 -8.16 0.37 7.57
N MET A 122 -9.23 0.51 6.78
CA MET A 122 -9.38 1.57 5.77
C MET A 122 -9.44 2.99 6.34
N LYS A 123 -9.73 3.13 7.64
CA LYS A 123 -9.73 4.44 8.34
C LYS A 123 -8.34 4.81 8.89
N ARG A 124 -7.39 3.90 8.86
CA ARG A 124 -6.04 4.08 9.42
C ARG A 124 -5.06 4.45 8.33
N THR A 125 -5.11 5.70 7.95
CA THR A 125 -4.33 6.26 6.86
C THR A 125 -3.43 7.39 7.36
N VAL A 126 -2.44 7.73 6.55
CA VAL A 126 -1.62 8.94 6.67
C VAL A 126 -1.76 9.75 5.41
N ASP A 127 -1.63 11.07 5.55
CA ASP A 127 -1.60 11.99 4.42
C ASP A 127 -0.24 11.91 3.73
N VAL A 128 -0.27 11.94 2.40
CA VAL A 128 0.92 11.96 1.54
C VAL A 128 0.75 13.03 0.47
N ASP A 129 1.85 13.69 0.10
CA ASP A 129 1.89 14.58 -1.05
C ASP A 129 2.21 13.77 -2.32
N VAL A 130 1.39 13.96 -3.34
CA VAL A 130 1.58 13.40 -4.68
C VAL A 130 1.61 14.55 -5.67
N ALA A 131 2.79 15.04 -5.99
CA ALA A 131 3.00 16.17 -6.90
C ALA A 131 2.13 17.41 -6.55
N GLY A 132 2.10 17.79 -5.28
CA GLY A 132 1.36 18.92 -4.74
C GLY A 132 -0.14 18.64 -4.48
N VAL A 133 -0.55 17.38 -4.52
CA VAL A 133 -1.91 16.96 -4.19
C VAL A 133 -1.90 16.08 -2.94
N VAL A 134 -2.70 16.43 -1.94
CA VAL A 134 -2.84 15.62 -0.74
C VAL A 134 -3.72 14.40 -1.03
N ALA A 135 -3.19 13.22 -0.78
CA ALA A 135 -3.89 11.95 -0.81
C ALA A 135 -3.65 11.19 0.51
N ARG A 136 -4.34 10.10 0.73
CA ARG A 136 -4.15 9.23 1.89
C ARG A 136 -3.70 7.85 1.48
N ILE A 137 -2.83 7.23 2.27
CA ILE A 137 -2.45 5.83 2.11
C ILE A 137 -2.61 5.08 3.44
N PRO A 138 -2.95 3.78 3.43
CA PRO A 138 -2.98 2.98 4.65
C PRO A 138 -1.58 2.85 5.27
N LEU A 139 -1.52 2.62 6.59
CA LEU A 139 -0.27 2.35 7.29
C LEU A 139 0.48 1.15 6.67
N PRO A 140 1.83 1.08 6.76
CA PRO A 140 2.64 0.08 6.04
C PRO A 140 2.19 -1.36 6.26
N HIS A 141 1.87 -1.74 7.51
CA HIS A 141 1.42 -3.10 7.83
C HIS A 141 0.05 -3.45 7.23
N LEU A 142 -0.81 -2.45 6.97
CA LEU A 142 -2.10 -2.66 6.31
C LEU A 142 -1.92 -2.85 4.80
N VAL A 143 -0.99 -2.12 4.18
CA VAL A 143 -0.59 -2.37 2.79
C VAL A 143 0.01 -3.77 2.66
N LEU A 144 0.90 -4.18 3.57
CA LEU A 144 1.43 -5.55 3.62
C LEU A 144 0.29 -6.58 3.76
N LYS A 145 -0.66 -6.36 4.66
CA LYS A 145 -1.82 -7.25 4.88
C LYS A 145 -2.61 -7.48 3.59
N ALA A 146 -2.88 -6.43 2.82
CA ALA A 146 -3.56 -6.53 1.52
C ALA A 146 -2.70 -7.27 0.47
N LYS A 147 -1.40 -6.97 0.41
CA LYS A 147 -0.48 -7.62 -0.54
C LYS A 147 -0.29 -9.10 -0.24
N LEU A 148 -0.24 -9.50 1.02
CA LEU A 148 -0.25 -10.91 1.43
C LEU A 148 -1.53 -11.64 1.00
N ALA A 149 -2.69 -11.00 1.16
CA ALA A 149 -3.94 -11.58 0.69
C ALA A 149 -3.94 -11.74 -0.83
N ASN A 150 -3.53 -10.71 -1.57
CA ASN A 150 -3.47 -10.76 -3.04
C ASN A 150 -2.48 -11.82 -3.53
N SER A 151 -1.27 -11.88 -2.97
CA SER A 151 -0.22 -12.82 -3.40
C SER A 151 -0.55 -14.29 -3.13
N THR A 152 -1.53 -14.57 -2.24
CA THR A 152 -1.88 -15.94 -1.82
C THR A 152 -3.28 -16.40 -2.24
N LEU A 153 -4.16 -15.47 -2.62
CA LEU A 153 -5.56 -15.76 -2.96
C LEU A 153 -5.91 -15.45 -4.42
N ILE A 154 -5.03 -14.73 -5.12
CA ILE A 154 -5.23 -14.35 -6.53
C ILE A 154 -4.06 -14.91 -7.35
N THR A 155 -4.37 -15.44 -8.54
CA THR A 155 -3.35 -15.87 -9.52
C THR A 155 -2.39 -14.72 -9.83
N GLN A 156 -1.09 -15.01 -9.84
CA GLN A 156 -0.05 -13.97 -9.95
C GLN A 156 0.41 -13.67 -11.38
N ASP A 157 -0.24 -14.25 -12.40
CA ASP A 157 0.11 -14.01 -13.80
C ASP A 157 -0.03 -12.53 -14.17
N GLY A 158 1.08 -11.91 -14.56
CA GLY A 158 1.16 -10.49 -14.90
C GLY A 158 0.92 -9.51 -13.76
N ARG A 159 0.94 -9.97 -12.49
CA ARG A 159 0.77 -9.17 -11.28
C ARG A 159 2.11 -8.92 -10.59
N GLN A 160 2.15 -7.87 -9.76
CA GLN A 160 3.35 -7.50 -9.01
C GLN A 160 3.18 -7.67 -7.48
N ASP A 161 2.17 -8.41 -7.01
CA ASP A 161 1.88 -8.48 -5.58
C ASP A 161 3.02 -9.15 -4.79
N VAL A 162 3.73 -10.12 -5.39
CA VAL A 162 4.93 -10.74 -4.79
C VAL A 162 6.07 -9.72 -4.63
N LYS A 163 6.35 -8.92 -5.68
CA LYS A 163 7.32 -7.81 -5.62
C LYS A 163 6.92 -6.80 -4.54
N HIS A 164 5.67 -6.36 -4.55
CA HIS A 164 5.15 -5.40 -3.56
C HIS A 164 5.21 -5.94 -2.13
N THR A 165 5.01 -7.26 -1.93
CA THR A 165 5.16 -7.86 -0.60
C THR A 165 6.60 -7.76 -0.11
N ARG A 166 7.60 -8.05 -0.96
CA ARG A 166 9.03 -7.88 -0.61
C ARG A 166 9.35 -6.43 -0.26
N MET A 167 8.91 -5.49 -1.10
CA MET A 167 9.06 -4.05 -0.81
C MET A 167 8.48 -3.69 0.56
N MET A 168 7.29 -4.19 0.87
CA MET A 168 6.63 -3.87 2.14
C MET A 168 7.31 -4.51 3.35
N LEU A 169 8.00 -5.63 3.23
CA LEU A 169 8.80 -6.18 4.34
C LEU A 169 9.96 -5.24 4.71
N VAL A 170 10.66 -4.70 3.70
CA VAL A 170 11.70 -3.67 3.91
C VAL A 170 11.09 -2.40 4.52
N CYS A 171 9.93 -1.95 4.00
CA CYS A 171 9.23 -0.78 4.56
C CYS A 171 8.78 -1.01 6.01
N ILE A 172 8.35 -2.21 6.39
CA ILE A 172 7.98 -2.54 7.78
C ILE A 172 9.19 -2.42 8.70
N ARG A 173 10.34 -2.95 8.32
CA ARG A 173 11.57 -2.79 9.10
C ARG A 173 11.91 -1.31 9.30
N ALA A 174 11.92 -0.54 8.23
CA ALA A 174 12.18 0.88 8.28
C ALA A 174 11.15 1.64 9.13
N PHE A 175 9.87 1.28 9.04
CA PHE A 175 8.81 1.88 9.85
C PHE A 175 8.98 1.60 11.34
N ILE A 176 9.37 0.37 11.72
CA ILE A 176 9.67 0.04 13.12
C ILE A 176 10.85 0.88 13.63
N LEU A 177 11.93 1.01 12.83
CA LEU A 177 13.08 1.86 13.18
C LEU A 177 12.67 3.32 13.40
N GLU A 178 11.87 3.88 12.51
CA GLU A 178 11.34 5.25 12.66
C GLU A 178 10.49 5.42 13.94
N LEU A 179 9.68 4.42 14.29
CA LEU A 179 8.92 4.43 15.55
C LEU A 179 9.85 4.44 16.78
N LEU A 180 10.93 3.67 16.76
CA LEU A 180 11.91 3.62 17.85
C LEU A 180 12.70 4.94 17.94
N GLU A 181 13.05 5.55 16.82
CA GLU A 181 13.70 6.87 16.79
C GLU A 181 12.79 7.95 17.37
N ASN A 182 11.53 7.98 16.96
CA ASN A 182 10.52 8.89 17.50
C ASN A 182 10.29 8.67 19.00
N HIS A 183 10.41 7.43 19.48
CA HIS A 183 10.36 7.13 20.92
C HIS A 183 11.56 7.72 21.66
N ARG A 184 12.77 7.49 21.18
CA ARG A 184 14.00 8.05 21.75
C ARG A 184 13.97 9.58 21.79
N ALA A 185 13.37 10.20 20.79
CA ALA A 185 13.13 11.64 20.72
C ALA A 185 11.99 12.15 21.63
N GLY A 186 11.29 11.27 22.34
CA GLY A 186 10.17 11.63 23.19
C GLY A 186 8.87 12.03 22.46
N LEU A 187 8.82 11.82 21.15
CA LEU A 187 7.68 12.19 20.29
C LEU A 187 6.52 11.19 20.38
N ILE A 188 6.83 9.93 20.71
CA ILE A 188 5.83 8.87 20.88
C ILE A 188 6.13 8.01 22.11
N GLY A 189 5.10 7.69 22.90
CA GLY A 189 5.23 6.82 24.06
C GLY A 189 5.21 5.33 23.72
N GLU A 190 5.63 4.46 24.66
CA GLU A 190 5.68 3.01 24.46
C GLU A 190 4.34 2.36 24.08
N ARG A 191 3.21 2.80 24.67
CA ARG A 191 1.90 2.18 24.44
C ARG A 191 1.44 2.22 22.97
N PRO A 192 1.50 3.36 22.25
CA PRO A 192 1.21 3.41 20.81
C PRO A 192 2.13 2.51 19.99
N ILE A 193 3.44 2.46 20.32
CA ILE A 193 4.40 1.60 19.63
C ILE A 193 4.04 0.13 19.82
N LEU A 194 3.83 -0.31 21.06
CA LEU A 194 3.44 -1.69 21.36
C LEU A 194 2.18 -2.12 20.62
N LYS A 195 1.21 -1.21 20.52
CA LYS A 195 0.00 -1.47 19.74
C LYS A 195 0.34 -1.72 18.26
N LEU A 196 1.19 -0.88 17.66
CA LEU A 196 1.63 -1.03 16.26
C LEU A 196 2.46 -2.30 16.06
N LEU A 197 3.42 -2.59 16.96
CA LEU A 197 4.23 -3.81 16.89
C LEU A 197 3.35 -5.07 16.96
N GLU A 198 2.34 -5.09 17.84
CA GLU A 198 1.41 -6.22 17.94
C GLU A 198 0.53 -6.36 16.68
N GLU A 199 0.12 -5.27 16.06
CA GLU A 199 -0.61 -5.29 14.81
C GLU A 199 0.26 -5.80 13.65
N ILE A 200 1.50 -5.32 13.54
CA ILE A 200 2.49 -5.81 12.57
C ILE A 200 2.69 -7.33 12.78
N ARG A 201 2.91 -7.77 14.03
CA ARG A 201 3.08 -9.18 14.36
C ARG A 201 1.90 -10.02 13.91
N LYS A 202 0.66 -9.57 14.17
CA LYS A 202 -0.56 -10.26 13.74
C LYS A 202 -0.65 -10.40 12.21
N VAL A 203 -0.24 -9.38 11.47
CA VAL A 203 -0.19 -9.45 10.00
C VAL A 203 0.84 -10.47 9.55
N MET A 204 2.06 -10.44 10.11
CA MET A 204 3.18 -11.30 9.73
C MET A 204 3.05 -12.74 10.22
N SER A 205 2.21 -13.01 11.23
CA SER A 205 1.84 -14.37 11.70
C SER A 205 0.48 -14.86 11.19
N SER A 206 -0.14 -14.13 10.26
CA SER A 206 -1.44 -14.49 9.69
C SER A 206 -1.35 -15.74 8.80
N ARG A 207 -2.51 -16.38 8.55
CA ARG A 207 -2.60 -17.51 7.61
C ARG A 207 -2.06 -17.16 6.22
N ASN A 208 -2.31 -15.92 5.74
CA ASN A 208 -1.80 -15.48 4.44
C ASN A 208 -0.28 -15.31 4.47
N ALA A 209 0.30 -14.82 5.58
CA ALA A 209 1.75 -14.77 5.73
C ALA A 209 2.37 -16.16 5.71
N GLY A 210 1.82 -17.14 6.45
CA GLY A 210 2.30 -18.53 6.41
C GLY A 210 2.23 -19.13 5.00
N LYS A 211 1.14 -18.90 4.25
CA LYS A 211 1.03 -19.32 2.84
C LYS A 211 2.06 -18.62 1.95
N ALA A 212 2.26 -17.31 2.11
CA ALA A 212 3.21 -16.55 1.33
C ALA A 212 4.65 -16.97 1.59
N ALA A 213 5.01 -17.30 2.85
CA ALA A 213 6.31 -17.88 3.19
C ALA A 213 6.56 -19.18 2.42
N THR A 214 5.57 -20.08 2.37
CA THR A 214 5.69 -21.36 1.64
C THR A 214 5.74 -21.17 0.12
N LEU A 215 4.87 -20.33 -0.45
CA LEU A 215 4.74 -20.18 -1.90
C LEU A 215 5.86 -19.34 -2.53
N TRP A 216 6.37 -18.32 -1.79
CA TRP A 216 7.26 -17.30 -2.34
C TRP A 216 8.58 -17.19 -1.59
N SER A 217 8.83 -18.07 -0.61
CA SER A 217 10.06 -18.10 0.21
C SER A 217 10.33 -16.77 0.94
N PHE A 218 9.28 -16.14 1.50
CA PHE A 218 9.45 -14.95 2.32
C PHE A 218 9.94 -15.32 3.72
N ASP A 219 11.00 -14.69 4.19
CA ASP A 219 11.39 -14.70 5.60
C ASP A 219 10.88 -13.44 6.30
N PHE A 220 9.81 -13.59 7.06
CA PHE A 220 9.22 -12.46 7.81
C PHE A 220 10.07 -11.98 8.98
N ARG A 221 11.11 -12.75 9.39
CA ARG A 221 12.04 -12.34 10.46
C ARG A 221 12.91 -11.17 10.01
N GLU A 222 13.24 -11.08 8.72
CA GLU A 222 14.03 -9.98 8.15
C GLU A 222 13.38 -8.59 8.33
N ALA A 223 12.05 -8.55 8.52
CA ALA A 223 11.34 -7.30 8.77
C ALA A 223 11.41 -6.82 10.23
N TRP A 224 12.01 -7.61 11.14
CA TRP A 224 12.15 -7.23 12.54
C TRP A 224 13.57 -6.73 12.83
N PRO A 225 13.76 -5.44 13.18
CA PRO A 225 15.05 -4.91 13.63
C PRO A 225 15.32 -5.33 15.07
N LEU A 226 15.68 -6.61 15.26
CA LEU A 226 15.76 -7.22 16.59
C LEU A 226 16.80 -6.57 17.50
N GLU A 227 17.93 -6.15 16.95
CA GLU A 227 19.01 -5.53 17.73
C GLU A 227 18.58 -4.14 18.23
N GLU A 228 17.91 -3.34 17.40
CA GLU A 228 17.41 -2.02 17.76
C GLU A 228 16.23 -2.11 18.75
N LEU A 229 15.40 -3.14 18.60
CA LEU A 229 14.32 -3.42 19.56
C LEU A 229 14.87 -3.82 20.93
N LYS A 230 15.95 -4.64 20.98
CA LYS A 230 16.64 -5.00 22.23
C LYS A 230 17.34 -3.80 22.88
N ALA A 231 17.91 -2.92 22.05
CA ALA A 231 18.62 -1.72 22.50
C ALA A 231 17.67 -0.57 22.88
N CYS A 232 16.35 -0.75 22.78
CA CYS A 232 15.38 0.28 23.12
C CYS A 232 15.23 0.39 24.65
N ASP A 233 15.31 1.60 25.21
CA ASP A 233 15.20 1.89 26.64
C ASP A 233 13.78 1.66 27.22
N GLY A 234 12.83 1.23 26.42
CA GLY A 234 11.45 0.95 26.82
C GLY A 234 11.28 -0.40 27.52
N GLU A 235 11.09 -0.41 28.84
CA GLU A 235 10.89 -1.65 29.63
C GLU A 235 9.76 -2.53 29.08
N LYS A 236 8.67 -1.91 28.61
CA LYS A 236 7.53 -2.65 28.05
C LYS A 236 7.82 -3.20 26.66
N ILE A 237 8.62 -2.50 25.88
CA ILE A 237 9.06 -2.95 24.54
C ILE A 237 9.98 -4.16 24.70
N ALA A 238 10.95 -4.10 25.61
CA ALA A 238 11.84 -5.22 25.93
C ALA A 238 11.05 -6.46 26.37
N ARG A 239 10.12 -6.31 27.31
CA ARG A 239 9.25 -7.40 27.79
C ARG A 239 8.36 -7.97 26.68
N TRP A 240 7.83 -7.11 25.79
CA TRP A 240 7.05 -7.56 24.64
C TRP A 240 7.90 -8.40 23.67
N LEU A 241 9.13 -7.96 23.40
CA LEU A 241 10.07 -8.69 22.55
C LEU A 241 10.32 -10.11 23.07
N GLU A 242 10.68 -10.25 24.36
CA GLU A 242 10.92 -11.54 25.02
C GLU A 242 9.73 -12.50 24.90
N HIS A 243 8.49 -12.01 25.02
CA HIS A 243 7.31 -12.86 25.03
C HIS A 243 6.69 -13.11 23.66
N ARG A 244 7.02 -12.32 22.63
CA ARG A 244 6.32 -12.35 21.34
C ARG A 244 7.18 -12.69 20.15
N LEU A 245 8.51 -12.46 20.21
CA LEU A 245 9.44 -12.70 19.12
C LEU A 245 10.61 -13.63 19.49
N ALA A 246 10.71 -14.08 20.74
CA ALA A 246 11.70 -15.07 21.19
C ALA A 246 11.44 -16.47 20.60
#